data_0b1ecd40abd18cdb0fe896f3482bef96
#
_entry.id   0b1ecd40abd18cdb0fe896f3482bef96
#
_cell.length_a   1.000
_cell.length_b   1.000
_cell.length_c   1.000
_cell.angle_alpha   90.00
_cell.angle_beta   90.00
_cell.angle_gamma   90.00
#
_symmetry.space_group_name_H-M   'P 1'
#
loop_
_entity.id
_entity.type
_entity.pdbx_description
1 polymer ?
#
loop_
_entity_poly.entity_id
_entity_poly.type
_entity_poly.pdbx_seq_one_letter_code
_entity_poly.pdbx_strand_id
1 'polypeptide(L)'
;GAMIDSNRMIMERQAENKQLTLEFKKTNLNHDAVVGDSVRLSQIIMNILSNAVKCTPEGGRITFEIIELPCTREDSGRYRFVISDTGVGMSEEFPKHIFEPFTQENDYGRSRYKGTGLGIAITKKLVELMGGTVEVESRQGEGTVFRVELELPLASQEEVQSGSKEPEDSVFRSQELLDSLAGKRCLIAEDNELNAEIAAAFLEMAGIKSEKASNGQEAVEIYKRRETGFFDIILMDIRMPEMDGYEACRQIRGAGRRDSLTIPIVAMTANAFSEDIELAGKSGMNAHLAKPVDAEQMISLLKEVLAGEKNG
;
A
#
# COMPACT_ATOMS: atom_id res chain seq x y z
N GLY A 1 15.61 -1.46 13.40
CA GLY A 1 16.25 -2.68 13.01
C GLY A 1 15.70 -3.25 11.69
N ALA A 2 15.27 -4.49 11.71
CA ALA A 2 14.97 -5.30 10.51
C ALA A 2 14.05 -4.65 9.47
N MET A 3 12.95 -3.99 9.88
CA MET A 3 12.01 -3.32 8.98
C MET A 3 12.68 -2.22 8.13
N ILE A 4 13.54 -1.41 8.74
CA ILE A 4 14.25 -0.34 8.03
C ILE A 4 15.26 -0.93 7.04
N ASP A 5 15.94 -2.01 7.41
CA ASP A 5 16.93 -2.69 6.57
C ASP A 5 16.26 -3.35 5.36
N SER A 6 15.05 -3.92 5.52
CA SER A 6 14.25 -4.46 4.42
C SER A 6 13.80 -3.37 3.44
N ASN A 7 13.25 -2.27 3.96
CA ASN A 7 12.85 -1.12 3.12
C ASN A 7 14.05 -0.53 2.37
N ARG A 8 15.21 -0.47 3.02
CA ARG A 8 16.47 -0.02 2.44
C ARG A 8 16.84 -0.84 1.21
N MET A 9 16.87 -2.17 1.32
CA MET A 9 17.23 -3.05 0.23
C MET A 9 16.35 -2.88 -1.01
N ILE A 10 15.02 -2.78 -0.81
CA ILE A 10 14.06 -2.55 -1.88
C ILE A 10 14.33 -1.22 -2.59
N MET A 11 14.57 -0.16 -1.80
CA MET A 11 14.75 1.18 -2.35
C MET A 11 16.12 1.38 -3.00
N GLU A 12 17.19 0.75 -2.49
CA GLU A 12 18.51 0.74 -3.12
C GLU A 12 18.41 0.19 -4.54
N ARG A 13 17.73 -0.95 -4.73
CA ARG A 13 17.53 -1.54 -6.06
C ARG A 13 16.74 -0.63 -7.02
N GLN A 14 15.72 0.06 -6.51
CA GLN A 14 14.94 1.01 -7.33
C GLN A 14 15.78 2.25 -7.69
N ALA A 15 16.56 2.75 -6.76
CA ALA A 15 17.48 3.87 -6.97
C ALA A 15 18.57 3.52 -7.97
N GLU A 16 19.19 2.35 -7.86
CA GLU A 16 20.20 1.84 -8.81
C GLU A 16 19.65 1.76 -10.23
N ASN A 17 18.44 1.21 -10.41
CA ASN A 17 17.78 1.12 -11.72
C ASN A 17 17.56 2.49 -12.37
N LYS A 18 17.51 3.56 -11.60
CA LYS A 18 17.34 4.94 -12.05
C LYS A 18 18.63 5.78 -11.94
N GLN A 19 19.75 5.15 -11.59
CA GLN A 19 21.06 5.80 -11.39
C GLN A 19 21.02 6.92 -10.34
N LEU A 20 20.26 6.73 -9.26
CA LEU A 20 20.16 7.66 -8.13
C LEU A 20 21.14 7.27 -7.03
N THR A 21 21.63 8.27 -6.30
CA THR A 21 22.37 8.05 -5.06
C THR A 21 21.38 8.02 -3.89
N LEU A 22 21.32 6.91 -3.15
CA LEU A 22 20.50 6.76 -1.96
C LEU A 22 21.40 6.66 -0.71
N GLU A 23 21.22 7.58 0.24
CA GLU A 23 21.97 7.64 1.49
C GLU A 23 21.05 7.38 2.68
N PHE A 24 21.47 6.48 3.57
CA PHE A 24 20.79 6.21 4.85
C PHE A 24 21.64 6.75 6.00
N LYS A 25 21.04 7.56 6.87
CA LYS A 25 21.69 8.17 8.03
C LYS A 25 20.93 7.87 9.31
N LYS A 26 21.68 7.68 10.39
CA LYS A 26 21.14 7.53 11.76
C LYS A 26 21.82 8.57 12.63
N THR A 27 21.04 9.41 13.29
CA THR A 27 21.55 10.52 14.08
C THR A 27 20.97 10.47 15.48
N ASN A 28 21.84 10.52 16.49
CA ASN A 28 21.51 10.54 17.92
C ASN A 28 20.60 9.39 18.38
N LEU A 29 20.70 8.20 17.75
CA LEU A 29 19.92 7.05 18.18
C LEU A 29 20.51 6.45 19.46
N ASN A 30 19.79 6.61 20.58
CA ASN A 30 20.13 6.03 21.87
C ASN A 30 19.39 4.69 22.10
N HIS A 31 18.27 4.48 21.41
CA HIS A 31 17.45 3.28 21.53
C HIS A 31 17.28 2.60 20.17
N ASP A 32 17.75 1.37 20.08
CA ASP A 32 17.74 0.61 18.81
C ASP A 32 16.44 -0.16 18.57
N ALA A 33 15.61 -0.33 19.61
CA ALA A 33 14.38 -1.10 19.53
C ALA A 33 13.19 -0.32 20.09
N VAL A 34 12.13 -0.28 19.31
CA VAL A 34 10.85 0.35 19.65
C VAL A 34 9.71 -0.60 19.36
N VAL A 35 8.62 -0.46 20.10
CA VAL A 35 7.35 -1.17 19.87
C VAL A 35 6.46 -0.29 18.99
N GLY A 36 5.93 -0.85 17.92
CA GLY A 36 5.04 -0.11 17.03
C GLY A 36 4.56 -0.94 15.87
N ASP A 37 3.56 -0.41 15.16
CA ASP A 37 3.06 -1.01 13.94
C ASP A 37 4.10 -0.86 12.82
N SER A 38 4.92 -1.90 12.65
CA SER A 38 5.99 -1.95 11.66
C SER A 38 5.47 -1.83 10.23
N VAL A 39 4.26 -2.33 9.97
CA VAL A 39 3.62 -2.30 8.64
C VAL A 39 3.21 -0.89 8.28
N ARG A 40 2.50 -0.19 9.17
CA ARG A 40 2.11 1.22 8.94
C ARG A 40 3.32 2.13 8.80
N LEU A 41 4.33 1.94 9.65
CA LEU A 41 5.57 2.72 9.57
C LEU A 41 6.32 2.45 8.25
N SER A 42 6.41 1.17 7.83
CA SER A 42 6.97 0.79 6.54
C SER A 42 6.21 1.45 5.39
N GLN A 43 4.88 1.42 5.43
CA GLN A 43 4.03 2.03 4.40
C GLN A 43 4.24 3.55 4.30
N ILE A 44 4.32 4.26 5.43
CA ILE A 44 4.63 5.70 5.47
C ILE A 44 5.97 5.97 4.77
N ILE A 45 7.02 5.26 5.19
CA ILE A 45 8.38 5.45 4.66
C ILE A 45 8.44 5.11 3.17
N MET A 46 7.88 3.98 2.76
CA MET A 46 7.90 3.52 1.37
C MET A 46 7.12 4.45 0.43
N ASN A 47 5.98 4.98 0.86
CA ASN A 47 5.22 5.96 0.07
C ASN A 47 6.04 7.22 -0.22
N ILE A 48 6.73 7.75 0.80
CA ILE A 48 7.55 8.96 0.63
C ILE A 48 8.79 8.66 -0.21
N LEU A 49 9.51 7.56 0.07
CA LEU A 49 10.71 7.15 -0.68
C LEU A 49 10.39 6.86 -2.14
N SER A 50 9.30 6.14 -2.42
CA SER A 50 8.85 5.86 -3.79
C SER A 50 8.56 7.14 -4.57
N ASN A 51 7.93 8.15 -3.93
CA ASN A 51 7.72 9.46 -4.54
C ASN A 51 9.05 10.18 -4.79
N ALA A 52 9.98 10.16 -3.85
CA ALA A 52 11.31 10.72 -4.02
C ALA A 52 12.03 10.07 -5.23
N VAL A 53 12.02 8.74 -5.35
CA VAL A 53 12.60 8.04 -6.51
C VAL A 53 11.89 8.42 -7.81
N LYS A 54 10.57 8.54 -7.81
CA LYS A 54 9.80 8.94 -9.01
C LYS A 54 10.17 10.35 -9.46
N CYS A 55 10.25 11.31 -8.54
CA CYS A 55 10.41 12.73 -8.84
C CYS A 55 11.86 13.18 -8.99
N THR A 56 12.85 12.38 -8.59
CA THR A 56 14.26 12.70 -8.73
C THR A 56 14.78 12.28 -10.11
N PRO A 57 15.37 13.19 -10.91
CA PRO A 57 16.00 12.84 -12.18
C PRO A 57 17.19 11.91 -12.01
N GLU A 58 17.58 11.23 -13.07
CA GLU A 58 18.78 10.42 -13.15
C GLU A 58 20.02 11.21 -12.70
N GLY A 59 20.89 10.60 -11.89
CA GLY A 59 22.05 11.24 -11.27
C GLY A 59 21.74 12.05 -10.01
N GLY A 60 20.47 12.16 -9.61
CA GLY A 60 20.07 12.86 -8.39
C GLY A 60 20.34 12.07 -7.11
N ARG A 61 20.02 12.69 -5.98
CA ARG A 61 20.28 12.12 -4.64
C ARG A 61 19.00 12.10 -3.81
N ILE A 62 18.86 11.03 -3.02
CA ILE A 62 17.84 10.87 -2.00
C ILE A 62 18.55 10.55 -0.68
N THR A 63 18.16 11.22 0.40
CA THR A 63 18.67 10.95 1.75
C THR A 63 17.52 10.56 2.65
N PHE A 64 17.65 9.44 3.34
CA PHE A 64 16.76 9.04 4.41
C PHE A 64 17.51 9.07 5.74
N GLU A 65 17.08 9.93 6.65
CA GLU A 65 17.70 10.11 7.95
C GLU A 65 16.70 9.84 9.06
N ILE A 66 17.15 9.10 10.08
CA ILE A 66 16.39 8.83 11.31
C ILE A 66 17.08 9.54 12.45
N ILE A 67 16.35 10.40 13.14
CA ILE A 67 16.84 11.23 14.24
C ILE A 67 16.01 10.91 15.48
N GLU A 68 16.68 10.53 16.57
CA GLU A 68 16.02 10.48 17.87
C GLU A 68 16.05 11.85 18.51
N LEU A 69 14.87 12.34 18.89
CA LEU A 69 14.67 13.65 19.51
C LEU A 69 14.52 13.48 21.04
N PRO A 70 14.82 14.53 21.82
CA PRO A 70 14.53 14.52 23.25
C PRO A 70 13.05 14.18 23.50
N CYS A 71 12.82 13.20 24.36
CA CYS A 71 11.50 12.78 24.81
C CYS A 71 11.38 13.00 26.32
N THR A 72 10.22 13.49 26.78
CA THR A 72 9.97 13.72 28.22
C THR A 72 9.46 12.49 28.92
N ARG A 73 9.05 11.46 28.19
CA ARG A 73 8.57 10.19 28.70
C ARG A 73 9.72 9.19 28.75
N GLU A 74 9.89 8.52 29.86
CA GLU A 74 10.95 7.52 30.05
C GLU A 74 10.66 6.18 29.35
N ASP A 75 9.38 5.92 29.04
CA ASP A 75 8.90 4.69 28.40
C ASP A 75 8.76 4.79 26.87
N SER A 76 9.06 5.96 26.31
CA SER A 76 8.87 6.25 24.89
C SER A 76 10.07 7.00 24.32
N GLY A 77 10.31 6.84 23.02
CA GLY A 77 11.26 7.62 22.24
C GLY A 77 10.53 8.44 21.18
N ARG A 78 10.99 9.67 20.95
CA ARG A 78 10.48 10.52 19.87
C ARG A 78 11.44 10.47 18.68
N TYR A 79 10.92 10.08 17.53
CA TYR A 79 11.69 9.87 16.32
C TYR A 79 11.22 10.78 15.20
N ARG A 80 12.18 11.37 14.50
CA ARG A 80 11.94 12.11 13.27
C ARG A 80 12.57 11.37 12.11
N PHE A 81 11.75 11.02 11.13
CA PHE A 81 12.15 10.44 9.87
C PHE A 81 12.19 11.56 8.82
N VAL A 82 13.37 11.82 8.27
CA VAL A 82 13.58 12.88 7.27
C VAL A 82 13.93 12.21 5.94
N ILE A 83 13.11 12.47 4.93
CA ILE A 83 13.36 12.00 3.56
C ILE A 83 13.50 13.24 2.69
N SER A 84 14.69 13.42 2.12
CA SER A 84 14.99 14.55 1.23
C SER A 84 15.45 14.05 -0.14
N ASP A 85 15.01 14.74 -1.18
CA ASP A 85 15.40 14.47 -2.55
C ASP A 85 15.87 15.74 -3.26
N THR A 86 16.66 15.58 -4.31
CA THR A 86 17.08 16.65 -5.22
C THR A 86 16.27 16.63 -6.52
N GLY A 87 14.99 16.31 -6.40
CA GLY A 87 14.07 16.16 -7.51
C GLY A 87 13.57 17.48 -8.09
N VAL A 88 12.53 17.40 -8.89
CA VAL A 88 11.94 18.56 -9.57
C VAL A 88 11.32 19.58 -8.58
N GLY A 89 11.10 19.17 -7.33
CA GLY A 89 10.42 20.00 -6.34
C GLY A 89 8.98 20.34 -6.74
N MET A 90 8.37 21.24 -6.00
CA MET A 90 6.97 21.66 -6.16
C MET A 90 6.88 23.19 -6.22
N SER A 91 5.83 23.71 -6.85
CA SER A 91 5.49 25.14 -6.83
C SER A 91 5.17 25.61 -5.41
N GLU A 92 5.24 26.91 -5.14
CA GLU A 92 5.06 27.48 -3.81
C GLU A 92 3.67 27.17 -3.19
N GLU A 93 2.64 27.04 -4.01
CA GLU A 93 1.28 26.77 -3.55
C GLU A 93 0.98 25.28 -3.34
N PHE A 94 1.62 24.38 -4.09
CA PHE A 94 1.30 22.97 -4.09
C PHE A 94 1.53 22.23 -2.76
N PRO A 95 2.58 22.52 -1.95
CA PRO A 95 2.78 21.89 -0.64
C PRO A 95 1.60 22.07 0.33
N LYS A 96 0.77 23.10 0.16
CA LYS A 96 -0.42 23.35 0.98
C LYS A 96 -1.51 22.31 0.73
N HIS A 97 -1.54 21.73 -0.46
CA HIS A 97 -2.58 20.81 -0.94
C HIS A 97 -2.10 19.37 -1.13
N ILE A 98 -0.79 19.10 -1.00
CA ILE A 98 -0.21 17.78 -1.28
C ILE A 98 -0.81 16.64 -0.45
N PHE A 99 -1.38 16.96 0.71
CA PHE A 99 -2.04 16.00 1.59
C PHE A 99 -3.53 15.80 1.28
N GLU A 100 -4.09 16.54 0.32
CA GLU A 100 -5.45 16.34 -0.15
C GLU A 100 -5.48 15.15 -1.11
N PRO A 101 -6.48 14.25 -1.01
CA PRO A 101 -6.62 13.13 -1.93
C PRO A 101 -6.68 13.58 -3.40
N PHE A 102 -6.08 12.79 -4.30
CA PHE A 102 -6.05 13.03 -5.75
C PHE A 102 -5.31 14.29 -6.21
N THR A 103 -4.63 14.96 -5.30
CA THR A 103 -3.91 16.18 -5.66
C THR A 103 -2.62 15.80 -6.41
N GLN A 104 -2.49 16.33 -7.62
CA GLN A 104 -1.32 16.20 -8.48
C GLN A 104 -0.96 17.57 -9.01
N GLU A 105 0.32 17.88 -9.06
CA GLU A 105 0.77 19.11 -9.68
C GLU A 105 0.68 18.98 -11.21
N ASN A 106 -0.33 19.63 -11.78
CA ASN A 106 -0.52 19.74 -13.22
C ASN A 106 0.41 20.80 -13.79
N ASP A 107 1.68 20.48 -13.99
CA ASP A 107 2.57 21.36 -14.73
C ASP A 107 2.42 21.10 -16.24
N TYR A 108 2.05 22.13 -16.99
CA TYR A 108 1.81 22.14 -18.43
C TYR A 108 2.95 21.41 -19.17
N GLY A 109 2.68 20.17 -19.62
CA GLY A 109 3.53 19.47 -20.58
C GLY A 109 4.52 18.43 -20.03
N ARG A 110 4.60 18.14 -18.73
CA ARG A 110 5.53 17.14 -18.14
C ARG A 110 4.85 15.97 -17.44
N SER A 111 3.74 15.50 -17.96
CA SER A 111 2.97 14.33 -17.50
C SER A 111 3.74 12.99 -17.65
N ARG A 112 4.98 12.88 -17.13
CA ARG A 112 5.76 11.64 -17.19
C ARG A 112 5.59 10.75 -15.96
N TYR A 113 5.01 11.24 -14.86
CA TYR A 113 4.90 10.53 -13.61
C TYR A 113 3.43 10.47 -13.14
N LYS A 114 2.63 9.61 -13.80
CA LYS A 114 1.25 9.32 -13.37
C LYS A 114 1.31 8.54 -12.04
N GLY A 115 0.96 9.19 -10.95
CA GLY A 115 0.60 8.56 -9.69
C GLY A 115 -0.89 8.75 -9.43
N THR A 116 -1.47 8.04 -8.47
CA THR A 116 -2.89 8.19 -8.08
C THR A 116 -3.16 9.48 -7.30
N GLY A 117 -2.12 10.18 -6.80
CA GLY A 117 -2.27 11.32 -5.88
C GLY A 117 -2.75 10.94 -4.48
N LEU A 118 -2.81 9.63 -4.17
CA LEU A 118 -3.30 9.12 -2.87
C LEU A 118 -2.19 8.81 -1.87
N GLY A 119 -0.99 8.46 -2.33
CA GLY A 119 0.08 7.96 -1.45
C GLY A 119 0.42 8.92 -0.31
N ILE A 120 0.53 10.23 -0.58
CA ILE A 120 0.84 11.22 0.45
C ILE A 120 -0.38 11.54 1.35
N ALA A 121 -1.60 11.51 0.81
CA ALA A 121 -2.81 11.64 1.61
C ALA A 121 -2.96 10.47 2.59
N ILE A 122 -2.72 9.25 2.13
CA ILE A 122 -2.69 8.03 2.97
C ILE A 122 -1.58 8.15 4.02
N THR A 123 -0.39 8.61 3.64
CA THR A 123 0.73 8.84 4.58
C THR A 123 0.32 9.76 5.72
N LYS A 124 -0.30 10.91 5.44
CA LYS A 124 -0.79 11.83 6.47
C LYS A 124 -1.78 11.13 7.40
N LYS A 125 -2.74 10.39 6.85
CA LYS A 125 -3.74 9.69 7.65
C LYS A 125 -3.13 8.62 8.56
N LEU A 126 -2.16 7.86 8.06
CA LEU A 126 -1.44 6.85 8.85
C LEU A 126 -0.63 7.50 9.98
N VAL A 127 0.09 8.59 9.69
CA VAL A 127 0.85 9.35 10.70
C VAL A 127 -0.07 9.89 11.79
N GLU A 128 -1.23 10.47 11.43
CA GLU A 128 -2.24 10.94 12.38
C GLU A 128 -2.79 9.80 13.25
N LEU A 129 -3.08 8.63 12.66
CA LEU A 129 -3.54 7.43 13.39
C LEU A 129 -2.49 6.90 14.36
N MET A 130 -1.20 7.10 14.06
CA MET A 130 -0.08 6.77 14.95
C MET A 130 0.25 7.88 15.95
N GLY A 131 -0.55 8.95 16.02
CA GLY A 131 -0.37 10.07 16.95
C GLY A 131 0.79 11.00 16.60
N GLY A 132 1.26 10.97 15.36
CA GLY A 132 2.39 11.76 14.90
C GLY A 132 2.00 12.98 14.05
N THR A 133 3.02 13.60 13.48
CA THR A 133 2.91 14.74 12.56
C THR A 133 3.74 14.51 11.30
N VAL A 134 3.27 15.05 10.18
CA VAL A 134 4.02 15.07 8.93
C VAL A 134 4.05 16.46 8.34
N GLU A 135 5.24 16.88 7.92
CA GLU A 135 5.50 18.18 7.30
C GLU A 135 6.22 17.99 5.98
N VAL A 136 6.04 18.96 5.07
CA VAL A 136 6.71 18.99 3.78
C VAL A 136 7.24 20.38 3.51
N GLU A 137 8.47 20.44 3.02
CA GLU A 137 9.09 21.64 2.44
C GLU A 137 9.57 21.28 1.04
N SER A 138 9.23 22.12 0.07
CA SER A 138 9.65 21.92 -1.31
C SER A 138 9.83 23.24 -2.03
N ARG A 139 10.77 23.25 -2.97
CA ARG A 139 10.96 24.36 -3.91
C ARG A 139 11.20 23.79 -5.30
N GLN A 140 10.56 24.40 -6.28
CA GLN A 140 10.68 23.99 -7.66
C GLN A 140 12.14 24.06 -8.14
N GLY A 141 12.65 22.95 -8.66
CA GLY A 141 14.05 22.81 -9.10
C GLY A 141 15.07 22.53 -8.00
N GLU A 142 14.71 22.59 -6.71
CA GLU A 142 15.62 22.33 -5.60
C GLU A 142 15.38 20.98 -4.91
N GLY A 143 14.17 20.41 -5.04
CA GLY A 143 13.77 19.14 -4.46
C GLY A 143 12.74 19.26 -3.35
N THR A 144 12.56 18.19 -2.59
CA THR A 144 11.54 18.07 -1.53
C THR A 144 12.12 17.46 -0.27
N VAL A 145 11.64 17.92 0.89
CA VAL A 145 11.95 17.37 2.20
C VAL A 145 10.65 17.04 2.93
N PHE A 146 10.46 15.77 3.25
CA PHE A 146 9.41 15.31 4.15
C PHE A 146 9.98 15.05 5.54
N ARG A 147 9.25 15.46 6.58
CA ARG A 147 9.55 15.16 7.98
C ARG A 147 8.35 14.49 8.63
N VAL A 148 8.54 13.29 9.13
CA VAL A 148 7.53 12.54 9.91
C VAL A 148 8.03 12.43 11.33
N GLU A 149 7.25 12.85 12.30
CA GLU A 149 7.56 12.68 13.73
C GLU A 149 6.56 11.72 14.38
N LEU A 150 7.10 10.74 15.11
CA LEU A 150 6.33 9.76 15.86
C LEU A 150 6.93 9.59 17.25
N GLU A 151 6.07 9.42 18.24
CA GLU A 151 6.44 8.95 19.57
C GLU A 151 6.11 7.47 19.67
N LEU A 152 7.13 6.64 19.91
CA LEU A 152 7.01 5.18 19.93
C LEU A 152 7.46 4.63 21.28
N PRO A 153 6.72 3.70 21.89
CA PRO A 153 7.14 3.02 23.11
C PRO A 153 8.50 2.36 22.91
N LEU A 154 9.36 2.41 23.92
CA LEU A 154 10.63 1.70 23.93
C LEU A 154 10.38 0.22 24.16
N ALA A 155 11.09 -0.64 23.45
CA ALA A 155 10.99 -2.07 23.65
C ALA A 155 11.67 -2.47 24.97
N SER A 156 11.01 -3.27 25.79
CA SER A 156 11.61 -3.87 26.97
C SER A 156 12.70 -4.90 26.58
N GLN A 157 13.59 -5.22 27.52
CA GLN A 157 14.63 -6.24 27.26
C GLN A 157 14.04 -7.61 26.91
N GLU A 158 12.86 -7.94 27.43
CA GLU A 158 12.15 -9.19 27.11
C GLU A 158 11.56 -9.16 25.69
N GLU A 159 11.03 -8.02 25.27
CA GLU A 159 10.52 -7.82 23.90
C GLU A 159 11.65 -7.77 22.86
N VAL A 160 12.80 -7.21 23.18
CA VAL A 160 13.99 -7.24 22.33
C VAL A 160 14.48 -8.69 22.14
N GLN A 161 14.44 -9.51 23.20
CA GLN A 161 14.83 -10.92 23.12
C GLN A 161 13.79 -11.81 22.43
N SER A 162 12.51 -11.47 22.53
CA SER A 162 11.43 -12.16 21.81
C SER A 162 11.25 -11.66 20.39
N GLY A 163 11.47 -10.37 20.15
CA GLY A 163 11.46 -9.74 18.80
C GLY A 163 12.67 -10.11 17.95
N SER A 164 13.79 -10.52 18.56
CA SER A 164 14.94 -11.08 17.83
C SER A 164 14.73 -12.53 17.36
N LYS A 165 13.53 -13.08 17.63
CA LYS A 165 13.05 -14.37 17.09
C LYS A 165 11.97 -14.22 16.01
N GLU A 166 11.83 -13.07 15.37
CA GLU A 166 11.31 -13.12 14.00
C GLU A 166 12.38 -13.82 13.16
N PRO A 167 12.12 -15.01 12.65
CA PRO A 167 13.11 -15.74 11.89
C PRO A 167 13.51 -14.90 10.67
N GLU A 168 14.76 -15.01 10.24
CA GLU A 168 15.19 -14.59 8.90
C GLU A 168 14.24 -15.08 7.81
N ASP A 169 13.49 -16.14 8.08
CA ASP A 169 12.33 -16.63 7.32
C ASP A 169 11.19 -15.61 7.12
N SER A 170 10.98 -14.61 7.99
CA SER A 170 9.87 -13.66 7.80
C SER A 170 10.20 -12.61 6.73
N VAL A 171 11.45 -12.21 6.60
CA VAL A 171 11.91 -11.28 5.55
C VAL A 171 11.97 -12.01 4.21
N PHE A 172 12.48 -13.25 4.18
CA PHE A 172 12.42 -14.11 3.00
C PHE A 172 10.98 -14.45 2.61
N ARG A 173 10.11 -14.76 3.59
CA ARG A 173 8.68 -14.95 3.33
C ARG A 173 8.00 -13.71 2.78
N SER A 174 8.32 -12.51 3.28
CA SER A 174 7.74 -11.27 2.74
C SER A 174 8.20 -11.00 1.30
N GLN A 175 9.44 -11.31 0.96
CA GLN A 175 9.96 -11.15 -0.40
C GLN A 175 9.40 -12.22 -1.34
N GLU A 176 9.42 -13.50 -0.94
CA GLU A 176 8.76 -14.58 -1.68
C GLU A 176 7.26 -14.34 -1.84
N LEU A 177 6.65 -13.69 -0.83
CA LEU A 177 5.24 -13.29 -0.85
C LEU A 177 4.95 -12.29 -1.96
N LEU A 178 5.72 -11.21 -2.03
CA LEU A 178 5.60 -10.17 -3.05
C LEU A 178 5.95 -10.73 -4.43
N ASP A 179 6.99 -11.58 -4.51
CA ASP A 179 7.39 -12.24 -5.76
C ASP A 179 6.29 -13.20 -6.27
N SER A 180 5.55 -13.87 -5.38
CA SER A 180 4.44 -14.77 -5.75
C SER A 180 3.20 -14.02 -6.28
N LEU A 181 3.02 -12.77 -5.90
CA LEU A 181 1.92 -11.91 -6.32
C LEU A 181 2.29 -11.03 -7.52
N ALA A 182 3.58 -10.81 -7.73
CA ALA A 182 4.07 -9.94 -8.80
C ALA A 182 3.63 -10.43 -10.19
N GLY A 183 3.11 -9.49 -10.98
CA GLY A 183 2.62 -9.76 -12.34
C GLY A 183 1.21 -10.33 -12.42
N LYS A 184 0.57 -10.71 -11.30
CA LYS A 184 -0.84 -11.09 -11.23
C LYS A 184 -1.75 -9.95 -11.68
N ARG A 185 -2.98 -10.29 -12.08
CA ARG A 185 -3.99 -9.33 -12.54
C ARG A 185 -5.26 -9.47 -11.74
N CYS A 186 -5.75 -8.34 -11.22
CA CYS A 186 -6.96 -8.24 -10.43
C CYS A 186 -8.02 -7.41 -11.17
N LEU A 187 -9.27 -7.84 -11.15
CA LEU A 187 -10.42 -7.02 -11.48
C LEU A 187 -11.01 -6.46 -10.18
N ILE A 188 -11.13 -5.15 -10.07
CA ILE A 188 -11.76 -4.46 -8.93
C ILE A 188 -13.14 -4.00 -9.37
N ALA A 189 -14.20 -4.45 -8.71
CA ALA A 189 -15.55 -3.92 -8.86
C ALA A 189 -15.92 -3.13 -7.60
N GLU A 190 -16.04 -1.82 -7.73
CA GLU A 190 -16.28 -0.87 -6.63
C GLU A 190 -16.92 0.39 -7.21
N ASP A 191 -18.06 0.80 -6.66
CA ASP A 191 -18.79 1.98 -7.15
C ASP A 191 -18.24 3.32 -6.63
N ASN A 192 -17.52 3.28 -5.52
CA ASN A 192 -16.84 4.43 -4.98
C ASN A 192 -15.42 4.52 -5.57
N GLU A 193 -15.19 5.53 -6.43
CA GLU A 193 -13.91 5.74 -7.12
C GLU A 193 -12.73 5.83 -6.14
N LEU A 194 -12.90 6.46 -4.97
CA LEU A 194 -11.86 6.55 -3.94
C LEU A 194 -11.49 5.18 -3.38
N ASN A 195 -12.48 4.35 -3.05
CA ASN A 195 -12.23 3.00 -2.55
C ASN A 195 -11.54 2.13 -3.61
N ALA A 196 -11.98 2.23 -4.89
CA ALA A 196 -11.35 1.54 -6.01
C ALA A 196 -9.89 1.95 -6.19
N GLU A 197 -9.57 3.26 -6.05
CA GLU A 197 -8.20 3.76 -6.13
C GLU A 197 -7.34 3.28 -4.95
N ILE A 198 -7.88 3.25 -3.73
CA ILE A 198 -7.18 2.74 -2.55
C ILE A 198 -6.84 1.26 -2.74
N ALA A 199 -7.82 0.45 -3.17
CA ALA A 199 -7.60 -0.98 -3.43
C ALA A 199 -6.56 -1.18 -4.56
N ALA A 200 -6.64 -0.40 -5.64
CA ALA A 200 -5.68 -0.44 -6.74
C ALA A 200 -4.26 -0.08 -6.29
N ALA A 201 -4.11 0.94 -5.43
CA ALA A 201 -2.82 1.33 -4.88
C ALA A 201 -2.19 0.21 -4.02
N PHE A 202 -2.99 -0.47 -3.20
CA PHE A 202 -2.51 -1.61 -2.41
C PHE A 202 -2.08 -2.79 -3.28
N LEU A 203 -2.83 -3.07 -4.36
CA LEU A 203 -2.48 -4.09 -5.34
C LEU A 203 -1.18 -3.74 -6.08
N GLU A 204 -1.02 -2.48 -6.50
CA GLU A 204 0.20 -2.00 -7.18
C GLU A 204 1.43 -2.14 -6.28
N MET A 205 1.30 -1.86 -4.97
CA MET A 205 2.37 -2.09 -3.99
C MET A 205 2.80 -3.56 -3.92
N ALA A 206 1.86 -4.49 -4.10
CA ALA A 206 2.12 -5.93 -4.17
C ALA A 206 2.56 -6.41 -5.58
N GLY A 207 2.76 -5.50 -6.53
CA GLY A 207 3.12 -5.84 -7.91
C GLY A 207 1.97 -6.42 -8.74
N ILE A 208 0.72 -6.32 -8.27
CA ILE A 208 -0.49 -6.80 -8.95
C ILE A 208 -1.04 -5.68 -9.84
N LYS A 209 -1.29 -5.99 -11.11
CA LYS A 209 -1.95 -5.06 -12.03
C LYS A 209 -3.46 -5.11 -11.84
N SER A 210 -4.13 -3.97 -11.80
CA SER A 210 -5.59 -3.91 -11.65
C SER A 210 -6.30 -3.29 -12.83
N GLU A 211 -7.52 -3.75 -13.10
CA GLU A 211 -8.51 -3.11 -13.97
C GLU A 211 -9.75 -2.83 -13.12
N LYS A 212 -10.39 -1.68 -13.30
CA LYS A 212 -11.50 -1.24 -12.46
C LYS A 212 -12.83 -1.28 -13.20
N ALA A 213 -13.89 -1.61 -12.48
CA ALA A 213 -15.27 -1.55 -12.86
C ALA A 213 -16.05 -0.75 -11.79
N SER A 214 -16.95 0.12 -12.20
CA SER A 214 -17.72 1.01 -11.33
C SER A 214 -19.03 0.39 -10.81
N ASN A 215 -19.37 -0.81 -11.26
CA ASN A 215 -20.55 -1.58 -10.82
C ASN A 215 -20.41 -3.06 -11.23
N GLY A 216 -21.36 -3.88 -10.77
CA GLY A 216 -21.35 -5.31 -11.07
C GLY A 216 -21.57 -5.64 -12.54
N GLN A 217 -22.39 -4.85 -13.26
CA GLN A 217 -22.62 -5.03 -14.69
C GLN A 217 -21.34 -4.84 -15.49
N GLU A 218 -20.63 -3.76 -15.25
CA GLU A 218 -19.36 -3.46 -15.91
C GLU A 218 -18.30 -4.52 -15.60
N ALA A 219 -18.25 -5.01 -14.33
CA ALA A 219 -17.34 -6.06 -13.94
C ALA A 219 -17.57 -7.35 -14.73
N VAL A 220 -18.84 -7.76 -14.91
CA VAL A 220 -19.22 -8.92 -15.72
C VAL A 220 -18.85 -8.73 -17.19
N GLU A 221 -19.05 -7.52 -17.74
CA GLU A 221 -18.72 -7.21 -19.14
C GLU A 221 -17.20 -7.22 -19.36
N ILE A 222 -16.43 -6.60 -18.47
CA ILE A 222 -14.96 -6.63 -18.53
C ILE A 222 -14.47 -8.07 -18.45
N TYR A 223 -14.96 -8.85 -17.49
CA TYR A 223 -14.57 -10.24 -17.33
C TYR A 223 -14.86 -11.07 -18.59
N LYS A 224 -16.04 -10.93 -19.20
CA LYS A 224 -16.44 -11.64 -20.43
C LYS A 224 -15.64 -11.22 -21.65
N ARG A 225 -15.24 -9.96 -21.75
CA ARG A 225 -14.48 -9.39 -22.88
C ARG A 225 -13.02 -9.82 -22.91
N ARG A 226 -12.41 -10.07 -21.74
CA ARG A 226 -11.03 -10.50 -21.62
C ARG A 226 -10.88 -11.99 -21.93
N GLU A 227 -9.68 -12.41 -22.31
CA GLU A 227 -9.37 -13.82 -22.57
C GLU A 227 -9.47 -14.66 -21.29
N THR A 228 -9.72 -15.96 -21.43
CA THR A 228 -9.73 -16.89 -20.30
C THR A 228 -8.38 -16.90 -19.58
N GLY A 229 -8.39 -16.74 -18.26
CA GLY A 229 -7.19 -16.66 -17.45
C GLY A 229 -6.48 -15.29 -17.50
N PHE A 230 -7.14 -14.24 -18.04
CA PHE A 230 -6.58 -12.89 -18.02
C PHE A 230 -6.50 -12.32 -16.62
N PHE A 231 -7.51 -12.54 -15.79
CA PHE A 231 -7.51 -12.17 -14.37
C PHE A 231 -7.17 -13.39 -13.52
N ASP A 232 -6.35 -13.18 -12.51
CA ASP A 232 -6.01 -14.18 -11.49
C ASP A 232 -6.99 -14.12 -10.31
N ILE A 233 -7.61 -12.96 -10.03
CA ILE A 233 -8.50 -12.72 -8.90
C ILE A 233 -9.45 -11.56 -9.18
N ILE A 234 -10.61 -11.55 -8.49
CA ILE A 234 -11.59 -10.45 -8.54
C ILE A 234 -11.84 -9.96 -7.11
N LEU A 235 -11.72 -8.66 -6.88
CA LEU A 235 -12.23 -7.96 -5.70
C LEU A 235 -13.60 -7.40 -6.05
N MET A 236 -14.64 -7.77 -5.30
CA MET A 236 -16.02 -7.46 -5.62
C MET A 236 -16.72 -6.80 -4.44
N ASP A 237 -17.05 -5.52 -4.56
CA ASP A 237 -17.96 -4.90 -3.60
C ASP A 237 -19.33 -5.58 -3.66
N ILE A 238 -19.91 -5.80 -2.48
CA ILE A 238 -21.24 -6.38 -2.39
C ILE A 238 -22.32 -5.36 -2.78
N ARG A 239 -22.16 -4.11 -2.34
CA ARG A 239 -23.19 -3.08 -2.50
C ARG A 239 -22.82 -2.08 -3.59
N MET A 240 -23.29 -2.34 -4.79
CA MET A 240 -23.10 -1.46 -5.94
C MET A 240 -24.43 -1.15 -6.61
N PRO A 241 -24.55 0.01 -7.29
CA PRO A 241 -25.71 0.34 -8.10
C PRO A 241 -25.82 -0.57 -9.33
N GLU A 242 -26.97 -0.61 -9.98
CA GLU A 242 -27.33 -1.35 -11.19
C GLU A 242 -27.28 -2.87 -11.00
N MET A 243 -26.15 -3.44 -10.57
CA MET A 243 -25.97 -4.84 -10.27
C MET A 243 -25.10 -5.00 -9.03
N ASP A 244 -25.62 -5.65 -8.01
CA ASP A 244 -24.87 -5.95 -6.79
C ASP A 244 -23.80 -7.03 -7.01
N GLY A 245 -22.85 -7.14 -6.05
CA GLY A 245 -21.74 -8.07 -6.16
C GLY A 245 -22.17 -9.54 -6.14
N TYR A 246 -23.29 -9.86 -5.48
CA TYR A 246 -23.80 -11.23 -5.45
C TYR A 246 -24.31 -11.68 -6.83
N GLU A 247 -25.06 -10.82 -7.51
CA GLU A 247 -25.56 -11.09 -8.85
C GLU A 247 -24.40 -11.09 -9.86
N ALA A 248 -23.46 -10.15 -9.77
CA ALA A 248 -22.26 -10.13 -10.60
C ALA A 248 -21.45 -11.44 -10.45
N CYS A 249 -21.27 -11.92 -9.22
CA CYS A 249 -20.60 -13.19 -8.95
C CYS A 249 -21.33 -14.37 -9.62
N ARG A 250 -22.67 -14.47 -9.46
CA ARG A 250 -23.46 -15.52 -10.10
C ARG A 250 -23.33 -15.50 -11.63
N GLN A 251 -23.33 -14.32 -12.23
CA GLN A 251 -23.16 -14.17 -13.69
C GLN A 251 -21.75 -14.52 -14.16
N ILE A 252 -20.72 -14.19 -13.39
CA ILE A 252 -19.35 -14.61 -13.67
C ILE A 252 -19.25 -16.14 -13.58
N ARG A 253 -19.78 -16.76 -12.51
CA ARG A 253 -19.81 -18.24 -12.33
C ARG A 253 -20.58 -18.92 -13.45
N GLY A 254 -21.65 -18.31 -13.93
CA GLY A 254 -22.49 -18.81 -15.06
C GLY A 254 -21.98 -18.45 -16.45
N ALA A 255 -20.83 -17.81 -16.61
CA ALA A 255 -20.34 -17.32 -17.90
C ALA A 255 -19.92 -18.43 -18.90
N GLY A 256 -19.85 -19.68 -18.48
CA GLY A 256 -19.50 -20.82 -19.34
C GLY A 256 -18.03 -20.88 -19.78
N ARG A 257 -17.16 -20.09 -19.15
CA ARG A 257 -15.71 -20.06 -19.39
C ARG A 257 -15.01 -21.10 -18.51
N ARG A 258 -13.82 -21.55 -18.95
CA ARG A 258 -13.05 -22.54 -18.17
C ARG A 258 -12.65 -22.04 -16.78
N ASP A 259 -12.36 -20.72 -16.67
CA ASP A 259 -11.93 -20.07 -15.45
C ASP A 259 -13.11 -19.56 -14.58
N SER A 260 -14.34 -19.54 -15.10
CA SER A 260 -15.48 -18.96 -14.39
C SER A 260 -15.83 -19.66 -13.06
N LEU A 261 -15.54 -20.94 -12.94
CA LEU A 261 -15.79 -21.70 -11.71
C LEU A 261 -14.60 -21.69 -10.74
N THR A 262 -13.41 -21.35 -11.23
CA THR A 262 -12.15 -21.45 -10.46
C THR A 262 -11.53 -20.10 -10.11
N ILE A 263 -11.83 -19.03 -10.86
CA ILE A 263 -11.29 -17.70 -10.54
C ILE A 263 -11.70 -17.29 -9.13
N PRO A 264 -10.76 -16.96 -8.26
CA PRO A 264 -11.08 -16.48 -6.94
C PRO A 264 -11.86 -15.16 -7.00
N ILE A 265 -12.93 -15.05 -6.23
CA ILE A 265 -13.71 -13.81 -6.03
C ILE A 265 -13.75 -13.52 -4.56
N VAL A 266 -13.22 -12.37 -4.17
CA VAL A 266 -13.18 -11.88 -2.79
C VAL A 266 -14.24 -10.79 -2.63
N ALA A 267 -15.18 -11.00 -1.70
CA ALA A 267 -16.17 -10.01 -1.36
C ALA A 267 -15.53 -8.84 -0.58
N MET A 268 -15.84 -7.61 -0.93
CA MET A 268 -15.55 -6.43 -0.10
C MET A 268 -16.85 -6.00 0.59
N THR A 269 -16.88 -5.99 1.93
CA THR A 269 -18.12 -5.73 2.68
C THR A 269 -17.92 -4.67 3.77
N ALA A 270 -18.91 -3.78 3.95
CA ALA A 270 -18.92 -2.83 5.06
C ALA A 270 -19.19 -3.48 6.42
N ASN A 271 -19.74 -4.70 6.45
CA ASN A 271 -20.09 -5.44 7.65
C ASN A 271 -19.60 -6.89 7.54
N ALA A 272 -18.78 -7.29 8.50
CA ALA A 272 -18.34 -8.69 8.65
C ALA A 272 -19.34 -9.52 9.48
N PHE A 273 -20.65 -9.25 9.37
CA PHE A 273 -21.67 -10.06 10.05
C PHE A 273 -21.90 -11.38 9.31
N SER A 274 -22.26 -12.40 10.06
CA SER A 274 -22.43 -13.78 9.58
C SER A 274 -23.38 -13.92 8.39
N GLU A 275 -24.39 -13.07 8.25
CA GLU A 275 -25.37 -13.12 7.15
C GLU A 275 -24.76 -12.72 5.80
N ASP A 276 -23.97 -11.63 5.74
CA ASP A 276 -23.32 -11.20 4.48
C ASP A 276 -22.24 -12.22 4.03
N ILE A 277 -21.53 -12.82 4.97
CA ILE A 277 -20.54 -13.87 4.70
C ILE A 277 -21.20 -15.13 4.14
N GLU A 278 -22.33 -15.56 4.73
CA GLU A 278 -23.08 -16.72 4.27
C GLU A 278 -23.64 -16.51 2.84
N LEU A 279 -24.17 -15.31 2.57
CA LEU A 279 -24.68 -14.95 1.25
C LEU A 279 -23.56 -14.88 0.20
N ALA A 280 -22.39 -14.33 0.56
CA ALA A 280 -21.23 -14.31 -0.32
C ALA A 280 -20.79 -15.72 -0.71
N GLY A 281 -20.69 -16.62 0.26
CA GLY A 281 -20.40 -18.04 0.00
C GLY A 281 -21.43 -18.72 -0.89
N LYS A 282 -22.74 -18.51 -0.65
CA LYS A 282 -23.85 -19.02 -1.48
C LYS A 282 -23.82 -18.48 -2.91
N SER A 283 -23.30 -17.28 -3.12
CA SER A 283 -23.14 -16.67 -4.44
C SER A 283 -21.94 -17.22 -5.21
N GLY A 284 -21.06 -18.01 -4.56
CA GLY A 284 -19.86 -18.55 -5.16
C GLY A 284 -18.59 -17.71 -4.94
N MET A 285 -18.59 -16.78 -3.99
CA MET A 285 -17.38 -16.05 -3.56
C MET A 285 -16.52 -16.94 -2.68
N ASN A 286 -15.19 -16.72 -2.70
CA ASN A 286 -14.21 -17.59 -2.07
C ASN A 286 -13.76 -17.08 -0.70
N ALA A 287 -13.78 -15.77 -0.50
CA ALA A 287 -13.34 -15.11 0.71
C ALA A 287 -14.03 -13.74 0.88
N HIS A 288 -13.81 -13.09 2.01
CA HIS A 288 -14.33 -11.75 2.27
C HIS A 288 -13.27 -10.85 2.89
N LEU A 289 -13.39 -9.55 2.64
CA LEU A 289 -12.54 -8.49 3.13
C LEU A 289 -13.42 -7.37 3.69
N ALA A 290 -13.20 -7.01 4.95
CA ALA A 290 -13.97 -5.94 5.59
C ALA A 290 -13.52 -4.56 5.09
N LYS A 291 -14.46 -3.63 4.88
CA LYS A 291 -14.20 -2.23 4.63
C LYS A 291 -14.17 -1.43 5.96
N PRO A 292 -13.28 -0.46 6.16
CA PRO A 292 -12.29 0.04 5.19
C PRO A 292 -11.18 -0.99 4.95
N VAL A 293 -10.80 -1.14 3.66
CA VAL A 293 -9.80 -2.12 3.25
C VAL A 293 -8.45 -1.76 3.88
N ASP A 294 -7.86 -2.71 4.58
CA ASP A 294 -6.51 -2.63 5.14
C ASP A 294 -5.52 -3.35 4.22
N ALA A 295 -4.36 -2.75 3.97
CA ALA A 295 -3.38 -3.26 3.01
C ALA A 295 -2.82 -4.63 3.40
N GLU A 296 -2.50 -4.83 4.69
CA GLU A 296 -1.93 -6.08 5.18
C GLU A 296 -2.94 -7.21 5.10
N GLN A 297 -4.16 -6.96 5.57
CA GLN A 297 -5.25 -7.94 5.50
C GLN A 297 -5.55 -8.32 4.06
N MET A 298 -5.59 -7.33 3.15
CA MET A 298 -5.84 -7.58 1.73
C MET A 298 -4.73 -8.44 1.11
N ILE A 299 -3.46 -8.08 1.29
CA ILE A 299 -2.33 -8.81 0.70
C ILE A 299 -2.23 -10.22 1.27
N SER A 300 -2.43 -10.39 2.59
CA SER A 300 -2.45 -11.70 3.24
C SER A 300 -3.56 -12.59 2.69
N LEU A 301 -4.78 -12.05 2.59
CA LEU A 301 -5.93 -12.77 2.05
C LEU A 301 -5.75 -13.14 0.58
N LEU A 302 -5.23 -12.22 -0.24
CA LEU A 302 -4.96 -12.49 -1.66
C LEU A 302 -3.97 -13.63 -1.85
N LYS A 303 -2.94 -13.71 -0.99
CA LYS A 303 -1.99 -14.82 -0.98
C LYS A 303 -2.66 -16.15 -0.67
N GLU A 304 -3.42 -16.24 0.42
CA GLU A 304 -4.13 -17.46 0.83
C GLU A 304 -5.05 -17.96 -0.30
N VAL A 305 -5.80 -17.04 -0.88
CA VAL A 305 -6.77 -17.34 -1.92
C VAL A 305 -6.08 -17.76 -3.23
N LEU A 306 -4.98 -17.12 -3.61
CA LEU A 306 -4.22 -17.43 -4.83
C LEU A 306 -3.36 -18.70 -4.67
N ALA A 307 -2.91 -19.03 -3.45
CA ALA A 307 -2.21 -20.28 -3.16
C ALA A 307 -3.17 -21.50 -3.15
N GLY A 308 -4.49 -21.29 -3.16
CA GLY A 308 -5.48 -22.35 -3.13
C GLY A 308 -5.72 -22.94 -1.73
N GLU A 309 -5.23 -22.29 -0.69
CA GLU A 309 -5.53 -22.65 0.69
C GLU A 309 -6.97 -22.21 1.01
N LYS A 310 -7.89 -23.17 1.06
CA LYS A 310 -9.28 -22.92 1.46
C LYS A 310 -9.32 -22.67 2.95
N ASN A 311 -9.69 -21.47 3.36
CA ASN A 311 -10.16 -21.25 4.72
C ASN A 311 -11.44 -22.06 4.91
N GLY A 312 -11.33 -23.07 5.81
CA GLY A 312 -12.44 -23.93 6.24
C GLY A 312 -13.37 -23.20 7.21
#